data_aace526b5718acb5f427401e455a4846
#
_entry.id   aace526b5718acb5f427401e455a4846
#
_cell.length_a   1.000
_cell.length_b   1.000
_cell.length_c   1.000
_cell.angle_alpha   90.00
_cell.angle_beta   90.00
_cell.angle_gamma   90.00
#
_symmetry.space_group_name_H-M   'P 1'
#
loop_
_entity.id
_entity.type
_entity.pdbx_description
1 polymer ?
#
loop_
_entity_poly.entity_id
_entity_poly.type
_entity_poly.pdbx_seq_one_letter_code
_entity_poly.pdbx_strand_id
1 'polypeptide(L)'
;IMAVCAVELKRQNKLRGNAFVATILSNMGLHAYAKQHGISIECSNVGDRYVLEKMLEKGYILGGEQSGHVIFLEYATTGDGELTAIQFLKMLKDSGKRASEIAAEVVPWPQIMINVQVPTAMKYAISDRQEVQDAIEKEKQGLGEGRILVRPSGTEPLVRVMVEGKDKDSVYKAAEAVAGVIESIL
;
A
#
# COMPACT_ATOMS: atom_id res chain seq x y z
N ILE A 1 8.31 0.80 -8.93
CA ILE A 1 8.34 1.89 -9.94
C ILE A 1 8.03 3.23 -9.24
N MET A 2 6.84 3.40 -8.68
CA MET A 2 6.39 4.65 -8.06
C MET A 2 7.38 5.26 -7.05
N ALA A 3 7.95 4.42 -6.15
CA ALA A 3 8.96 4.84 -5.18
C ALA A 3 10.19 5.47 -5.84
N VAL A 4 10.71 4.81 -6.84
CA VAL A 4 11.90 5.27 -7.59
C VAL A 4 11.61 6.57 -8.34
N CYS A 5 10.43 6.64 -8.98
CA CYS A 5 9.99 7.85 -9.67
C CYS A 5 9.85 9.03 -8.71
N ALA A 6 9.32 8.80 -7.50
CA ALA A 6 9.19 9.84 -6.48
C ALA A 6 10.56 10.40 -6.05
N VAL A 7 11.54 9.53 -5.81
CA VAL A 7 12.91 9.95 -5.41
C VAL A 7 13.55 10.76 -6.53
N GLU A 8 13.45 10.33 -7.77
CA GLU A 8 14.03 11.05 -8.90
C GLU A 8 13.33 12.41 -9.15
N LEU A 9 12.01 12.45 -9.09
CA LEU A 9 11.25 13.71 -9.17
C LEU A 9 11.64 14.68 -8.06
N LYS A 10 11.87 14.17 -6.84
CA LYS A 10 12.39 14.98 -5.74
C LYS A 10 13.78 15.52 -6.03
N ARG A 11 14.70 14.66 -6.51
CA ARG A 11 16.07 15.07 -6.89
C ARG A 11 16.06 16.18 -7.94
N GLN A 12 15.06 16.16 -8.85
CA GLN A 12 14.86 17.20 -9.86
C GLN A 12 14.10 18.43 -9.35
N ASN A 13 13.74 18.50 -8.06
CA ASN A 13 12.88 19.54 -7.47
C ASN A 13 11.49 19.64 -8.12
N LYS A 14 10.98 18.52 -8.68
CA LYS A 14 9.68 18.44 -9.34
C LYS A 14 8.60 17.83 -8.46
N LEU A 15 8.96 17.01 -7.46
CA LEU A 15 7.98 16.37 -6.59
C LEU A 15 7.30 17.40 -5.69
N ARG A 16 6.12 17.85 -6.06
CA ARG A 16 5.35 18.86 -5.32
C ARG A 16 5.04 18.39 -3.90
N GLY A 17 5.30 19.25 -2.93
CA GLY A 17 5.11 18.94 -1.51
C GLY A 17 6.05 17.87 -0.95
N ASN A 18 7.02 17.38 -1.74
CA ASN A 18 7.82 16.19 -1.41
C ASN A 18 6.94 15.00 -1.02
N ALA A 19 5.82 14.83 -1.71
CA ALA A 19 4.84 13.79 -1.41
C ALA A 19 4.24 13.18 -2.68
N PHE A 20 3.69 11.97 -2.53
CA PHE A 20 2.89 11.32 -3.55
C PHE A 20 1.73 10.54 -2.91
N VAL A 21 0.77 10.13 -3.72
CA VAL A 21 -0.39 9.37 -3.26
C VAL A 21 -0.20 7.89 -3.53
N ALA A 22 -0.47 7.06 -2.51
CA ALA A 22 -0.56 5.61 -2.64
C ALA A 22 -1.85 5.11 -1.99
N THR A 23 -2.22 3.85 -2.21
CA THR A 23 -3.39 3.30 -1.54
C THR A 23 -3.04 2.72 -0.17
N ILE A 24 -4.05 2.53 0.67
CA ILE A 24 -3.91 1.84 1.96
C ILE A 24 -3.39 0.40 1.83
N LEU A 25 -3.37 -0.19 0.63
CA LEU A 25 -2.80 -1.51 0.37
C LEU A 25 -1.33 -1.47 -0.06
N SER A 26 -0.77 -0.29 -0.29
CA SER A 26 0.63 -0.17 -0.70
C SER A 26 1.56 -0.64 0.41
N ASN A 27 2.52 -1.47 0.04
CA ASN A 27 3.41 -2.17 0.98
C ASN A 27 4.15 -1.21 1.92
N MET A 28 4.30 -1.59 3.20
CA MET A 28 5.00 -0.79 4.21
C MET A 28 6.48 -0.55 3.87
N GLY A 29 7.10 -1.42 3.09
CA GLY A 29 8.43 -1.19 2.52
C GLY A 29 8.49 0.06 1.64
N LEU A 30 7.41 0.37 0.90
CA LEU A 30 7.27 1.62 0.16
C LEU A 30 7.30 2.84 1.10
N HIS A 31 6.57 2.77 2.22
CA HIS A 31 6.54 3.84 3.22
C HIS A 31 7.91 4.03 3.89
N ALA A 32 8.58 2.94 4.24
CA ALA A 32 9.92 2.98 4.81
C ALA A 32 10.94 3.61 3.85
N TYR A 33 10.92 3.22 2.59
CA TYR A 33 11.77 3.77 1.55
C TYR A 33 11.51 5.27 1.32
N ALA A 34 10.27 5.66 1.19
CA ALA A 34 9.89 7.06 1.02
C ALA A 34 10.38 7.92 2.20
N LYS A 35 10.18 7.44 3.43
CA LYS A 35 10.63 8.11 4.66
C LYS A 35 12.15 8.30 4.69
N GLN A 36 12.93 7.29 4.29
CA GLN A 36 14.40 7.39 4.20
C GLN A 36 14.84 8.49 3.24
N HIS A 37 14.07 8.75 2.19
CA HIS A 37 14.33 9.82 1.21
C HIS A 37 13.64 11.15 1.56
N GLY A 38 13.04 11.28 2.74
CA GLY A 38 12.31 12.48 3.16
C GLY A 38 11.12 12.80 2.26
N ILE A 39 10.41 11.76 1.80
CA ILE A 39 9.20 11.83 0.99
C ILE A 39 8.03 11.35 1.84
N SER A 40 6.93 12.09 1.82
CA SER A 40 5.68 11.70 2.46
C SER A 40 4.79 10.90 1.51
N ILE A 41 4.02 9.98 2.07
CA ILE A 41 2.99 9.25 1.33
C ILE A 41 1.64 9.59 1.93
N GLU A 42 0.74 10.12 1.10
CA GLU A 42 -0.66 10.29 1.43
C GLU A 42 -1.42 9.03 0.99
N CYS A 43 -2.14 8.41 1.92
CA CYS A 43 -2.92 7.22 1.61
C CYS A 43 -4.33 7.59 1.16
N SER A 44 -4.78 6.94 0.09
CA SER A 44 -6.17 6.93 -0.37
C SER A 44 -6.81 5.58 -0.15
N ASN A 45 -8.13 5.49 -0.30
CA ASN A 45 -8.81 4.23 -0.48
C ASN A 45 -8.31 3.51 -1.75
N VAL A 46 -8.59 2.21 -1.83
CA VAL A 46 -8.25 1.37 -2.98
C VAL A 46 -9.08 1.76 -4.18
N GLY A 47 -8.42 1.99 -5.31
CA GLY A 47 -9.00 2.39 -6.59
C GLY A 47 -8.35 3.65 -7.13
N ASP A 48 -8.00 3.62 -8.41
CA ASP A 48 -7.34 4.71 -9.15
C ASP A 48 -8.08 6.04 -9.05
N ARG A 49 -9.42 5.99 -9.03
CA ARG A 49 -10.28 7.16 -8.81
C ARG A 49 -9.95 7.87 -7.50
N TYR A 50 -9.81 7.13 -6.39
CA TYR A 50 -9.52 7.74 -5.09
C TYR A 50 -8.09 8.27 -5.01
N VAL A 51 -7.16 7.62 -5.73
CA VAL A 51 -5.80 8.12 -5.89
C VAL A 51 -5.83 9.46 -6.61
N LEU A 52 -6.51 9.56 -7.75
CA LEU A 52 -6.63 10.79 -8.52
C LEU A 52 -7.32 11.91 -7.72
N GLU A 53 -8.44 11.62 -7.07
CA GLU A 53 -9.16 12.59 -6.22
C GLU A 53 -8.23 13.17 -5.16
N LYS A 54 -7.46 12.32 -4.47
CA LYS A 54 -6.49 12.76 -3.45
C LYS A 54 -5.34 13.57 -4.05
N MET A 55 -4.84 13.19 -5.23
CA MET A 55 -3.80 13.95 -5.94
C MET A 55 -4.28 15.35 -6.28
N LEU A 56 -5.50 15.49 -6.79
CA LEU A 56 -6.09 16.79 -7.14
C LEU A 56 -6.33 17.65 -5.90
N GLU A 57 -6.87 17.06 -4.82
CA GLU A 57 -7.10 17.74 -3.53
C GLU A 57 -5.81 18.36 -2.97
N LYS A 58 -4.70 17.61 -3.01
CA LYS A 58 -3.41 18.00 -2.42
C LYS A 58 -2.46 18.69 -3.39
N GLY A 59 -2.78 18.70 -4.68
CA GLY A 59 -1.92 19.23 -5.73
C GLY A 59 -0.67 18.38 -6.01
N TYR A 60 -0.72 17.09 -5.71
CA TYR A 60 0.40 16.16 -5.95
C TYR A 60 0.40 15.68 -7.41
N ILE A 61 1.59 15.45 -7.94
CA ILE A 61 1.79 15.12 -9.37
C ILE A 61 2.01 13.63 -9.64
N LEU A 62 2.27 12.84 -8.60
CA LEU A 62 2.52 11.40 -8.69
C LEU A 62 1.57 10.66 -7.75
N GLY A 63 1.01 9.58 -8.22
CA GLY A 63 0.21 8.67 -7.40
C GLY A 63 0.04 7.32 -8.08
N GLY A 64 -0.48 6.34 -7.35
CA GLY A 64 -0.74 5.03 -7.93
C GLY A 64 -1.03 3.94 -6.91
N GLU A 65 -1.11 2.74 -7.44
CA GLU A 65 -1.44 1.52 -6.71
C GLU A 65 -0.35 0.46 -6.84
N GLN A 66 -0.28 -0.45 -5.90
CA GLN A 66 0.66 -1.59 -5.98
C GLN A 66 0.35 -2.54 -7.14
N SER A 67 -0.86 -2.49 -7.70
CA SER A 67 -1.28 -3.22 -8.90
C SER A 67 -0.52 -2.80 -10.16
N GLY A 68 0.22 -1.68 -10.11
CA GLY A 68 0.98 -1.14 -11.24
C GLY A 68 0.32 0.04 -11.94
N HIS A 69 -0.84 0.48 -11.45
CA HIS A 69 -1.52 1.67 -11.96
C HIS A 69 -0.82 2.92 -11.43
N VAL A 70 -0.12 3.66 -12.27
CA VAL A 70 0.65 4.85 -11.89
C VAL A 70 0.18 6.06 -12.69
N ILE A 71 -0.08 7.15 -12.00
CA ILE A 71 -0.54 8.43 -12.55
C ILE A 71 0.58 9.46 -12.44
N PHE A 72 0.97 10.03 -13.57
CA PHE A 72 1.80 11.22 -13.65
C PHE A 72 0.92 12.39 -14.08
N LEU A 73 0.38 13.13 -13.12
CA LEU A 73 -0.69 14.12 -13.35
C LEU A 73 -0.29 15.28 -14.28
N GLU A 74 1.01 15.53 -14.45
CA GLU A 74 1.50 16.52 -15.42
C GLU A 74 1.27 16.09 -16.87
N TYR A 75 1.03 14.80 -17.13
CA TYR A 75 0.86 14.26 -18.48
C TYR A 75 -0.52 13.68 -18.71
N ALA A 76 -1.10 12.98 -17.71
CA ALA A 76 -2.40 12.33 -17.83
C ALA A 76 -3.14 12.28 -16.50
N THR A 77 -4.47 12.29 -16.56
CA THR A 77 -5.35 12.16 -15.38
C THR A 77 -5.74 10.72 -15.07
N THR A 78 -5.08 9.77 -15.69
CA THR A 78 -5.31 8.32 -15.50
C THR A 78 -3.97 7.61 -15.48
N GLY A 79 -3.95 6.39 -14.95
CA GLY A 79 -2.79 5.52 -15.07
C GLY A 79 -2.53 5.16 -16.53
N ASP A 80 -1.28 5.26 -16.94
CA ASP A 80 -0.81 4.97 -18.28
C ASP A 80 0.49 4.16 -18.18
N GLY A 81 0.43 2.91 -18.64
CA GLY A 81 1.57 1.99 -18.58
C GLY A 81 2.71 2.38 -19.50
N GLU A 82 2.42 2.90 -20.70
CA GLU A 82 3.43 3.32 -21.67
C GLU A 82 4.14 4.59 -21.18
N LEU A 83 3.37 5.57 -20.72
CA LEU A 83 3.91 6.78 -20.10
C LEU A 83 4.77 6.43 -18.89
N THR A 84 4.30 5.53 -18.02
CA THR A 84 5.04 5.07 -16.83
C THR A 84 6.35 4.40 -17.21
N ALA A 85 6.34 3.56 -18.25
CA ALA A 85 7.55 2.92 -18.77
C ALA A 85 8.56 3.95 -19.30
N ILE A 86 8.11 4.93 -20.08
CA ILE A 86 8.96 6.00 -20.60
C ILE A 86 9.58 6.83 -19.48
N GLN A 87 8.79 7.22 -18.47
CA GLN A 87 9.28 7.96 -17.31
C GLN A 87 10.31 7.14 -16.53
N PHE A 88 10.04 5.87 -16.28
CA PHE A 88 10.97 4.98 -15.59
C PHE A 88 12.27 4.77 -16.37
N LEU A 89 12.20 4.52 -17.68
CA LEU A 89 13.38 4.34 -18.53
C LEU A 89 14.24 5.61 -18.60
N LYS A 90 13.59 6.78 -18.65
CA LYS A 90 14.30 8.05 -18.57
C LYS A 90 15.08 8.17 -17.27
N MET A 91 14.43 7.89 -16.13
CA MET A 91 15.05 7.93 -14.80
C MET A 91 16.19 6.92 -14.67
N LEU A 92 15.99 5.70 -15.20
CA LEU A 92 17.02 4.67 -15.24
C LEU A 92 18.26 5.16 -16.00
N LYS A 93 18.07 5.73 -17.17
CA LYS A 93 19.14 6.32 -17.98
C LYS A 93 19.87 7.43 -17.24
N ASP A 94 19.13 8.36 -16.63
CA ASP A 94 19.69 9.52 -15.92
C ASP A 94 20.44 9.12 -14.64
N SER A 95 20.06 7.99 -14.02
CA SER A 95 20.72 7.45 -12.82
C SER A 95 22.06 6.78 -13.11
N GLY A 96 22.28 6.29 -14.31
CA GLY A 96 23.43 5.47 -14.68
C GLY A 96 23.46 4.08 -14.01
N LYS A 97 22.41 3.70 -13.27
CA LYS A 97 22.31 2.43 -12.56
C LYS A 97 21.55 1.40 -13.41
N ARG A 98 21.73 0.12 -13.10
CA ARG A 98 20.90 -0.96 -13.66
C ARG A 98 19.54 -1.00 -12.95
N ALA A 99 18.52 -1.45 -13.64
CA ALA A 99 17.17 -1.61 -13.07
C ALA A 99 17.15 -2.50 -11.81
N SER A 100 17.97 -3.55 -11.78
CA SER A 100 18.11 -4.45 -10.62
C SER A 100 18.73 -3.75 -9.40
N GLU A 101 19.64 -2.81 -9.59
CA GLU A 101 20.24 -2.05 -8.51
C GLU A 101 19.23 -1.08 -7.89
N ILE A 102 18.45 -0.42 -8.73
CA ILE A 102 17.38 0.48 -8.28
C ILE A 102 16.25 -0.31 -7.59
N ALA A 103 15.86 -1.45 -8.14
CA ALA A 103 14.82 -2.29 -7.55
C ALA A 103 15.22 -2.83 -6.17
N ALA A 104 16.50 -3.14 -5.96
CA ALA A 104 17.00 -3.63 -4.69
C ALA A 104 16.96 -2.60 -3.55
N GLU A 105 16.85 -1.31 -3.87
CA GLU A 105 16.72 -0.25 -2.87
C GLU A 105 15.34 -0.25 -2.19
N VAL A 106 14.31 -0.78 -2.87
CA VAL A 106 12.93 -0.86 -2.36
C VAL A 106 12.66 -2.26 -1.85
N VAL A 107 12.84 -2.46 -0.56
CA VAL A 107 12.65 -3.78 0.08
C VAL A 107 11.20 -3.92 0.52
N PRO A 108 10.41 -4.82 -0.09
CA PRO A 108 9.05 -5.08 0.37
C PRO A 108 9.08 -5.78 1.73
N TRP A 109 8.19 -5.35 2.62
CA TRP A 109 7.99 -6.04 3.89
C TRP A 109 7.15 -7.30 3.70
N PRO A 110 7.41 -8.35 4.48
CA PRO A 110 6.54 -9.52 4.54
C PRO A 110 5.08 -9.13 4.72
N GLN A 111 4.21 -9.70 3.89
CA GLN A 111 2.77 -9.47 3.90
C GLN A 111 2.05 -10.80 3.75
N ILE A 112 1.01 -11.01 4.56
CA ILE A 112 0.11 -12.16 4.46
C ILE A 112 -1.32 -11.66 4.35
N MET A 113 -2.11 -12.36 3.54
CA MET A 113 -3.54 -12.13 3.42
C MET A 113 -4.28 -13.46 3.61
N ILE A 114 -5.13 -13.51 4.64
CA ILE A 114 -6.03 -14.63 4.89
C ILE A 114 -7.44 -14.21 4.51
N ASN A 115 -8.12 -15.04 3.72
CA ASN A 115 -9.51 -14.86 3.34
C ASN A 115 -10.39 -15.73 4.26
N VAL A 116 -11.23 -15.10 5.06
CA VAL A 116 -12.18 -15.78 5.94
C VAL A 116 -13.55 -15.72 5.32
N GLN A 117 -14.16 -16.87 5.06
CA GLN A 117 -15.53 -16.95 4.55
C GLN A 117 -16.52 -16.50 5.63
N VAL A 118 -17.42 -15.60 5.28
CA VAL A 118 -18.40 -15.04 6.21
C VAL A 118 -19.78 -14.95 5.56
N PRO A 119 -20.86 -15.10 6.32
CA PRO A 119 -22.21 -14.84 5.80
C PRO A 119 -22.30 -13.42 5.23
N THR A 120 -22.92 -13.28 4.06
CA THR A 120 -23.03 -11.97 3.38
C THR A 120 -23.65 -10.89 4.28
N ALA A 121 -24.61 -11.26 5.12
CA ALA A 121 -25.27 -10.35 6.06
C ALA A 121 -24.31 -9.79 7.13
N MET A 122 -23.26 -10.53 7.51
CA MET A 122 -22.28 -10.13 8.53
C MET A 122 -21.05 -9.45 7.95
N LYS A 123 -20.82 -9.58 6.66
CA LYS A 123 -19.58 -9.19 5.97
C LYS A 123 -19.09 -7.78 6.28
N TYR A 124 -20.01 -6.82 6.33
CA TYR A 124 -19.64 -5.41 6.57
C TYR A 124 -19.55 -5.04 8.06
N ALA A 125 -20.22 -5.80 8.92
CA ALA A 125 -20.26 -5.53 10.36
C ALA A 125 -19.15 -6.26 11.15
N ILE A 126 -18.57 -7.31 10.57
CA ILE A 126 -17.64 -8.19 11.30
C ILE A 126 -16.34 -7.50 11.69
N SER A 127 -15.84 -6.60 10.84
CA SER A 127 -14.65 -5.82 11.15
C SER A 127 -14.82 -4.89 12.34
N ASP A 128 -16.06 -4.47 12.63
CA ASP A 128 -16.38 -3.52 13.70
C ASP A 128 -16.75 -4.22 15.01
N ARG A 129 -16.78 -5.56 15.03
CA ARG A 129 -17.00 -6.33 16.24
C ARG A 129 -15.88 -6.09 17.25
N GLN A 130 -16.25 -5.94 18.52
CA GLN A 130 -15.28 -5.63 19.58
C GLN A 130 -14.22 -6.71 19.71
N GLU A 131 -14.60 -7.96 19.59
CA GLU A 131 -13.70 -9.13 19.65
C GLU A 131 -12.62 -9.07 18.55
N VAL A 132 -12.98 -8.61 17.35
CA VAL A 132 -12.06 -8.45 16.23
C VAL A 132 -11.14 -7.24 16.45
N GLN A 133 -11.67 -6.13 16.93
CA GLN A 133 -10.87 -4.93 17.23
C GLN A 133 -9.86 -5.20 18.37
N ASP A 134 -10.26 -5.92 19.40
CA ASP A 134 -9.38 -6.31 20.52
C ASP A 134 -8.25 -7.24 20.01
N ALA A 135 -8.58 -8.18 19.13
CA ALA A 135 -7.58 -9.05 18.52
C ALA A 135 -6.59 -8.25 17.65
N ILE A 136 -7.07 -7.31 16.84
CA ILE A 136 -6.23 -6.42 16.01
C ILE A 136 -5.28 -5.62 16.91
N GLU A 137 -5.79 -4.99 17.97
CA GLU A 137 -4.96 -4.14 18.84
C GLU A 137 -3.91 -4.96 19.59
N LYS A 138 -4.30 -6.14 20.08
CA LYS A 138 -3.38 -7.08 20.76
C LYS A 138 -2.25 -7.52 19.82
N GLU A 139 -2.58 -8.01 18.64
CA GLU A 139 -1.58 -8.52 17.70
C GLU A 139 -0.72 -7.40 17.11
N LYS A 140 -1.25 -6.20 16.95
CA LYS A 140 -0.50 -5.02 16.51
C LYS A 140 0.62 -4.64 17.48
N GLN A 141 0.42 -4.80 18.79
CA GLN A 141 1.48 -4.58 19.78
C GLN A 141 2.66 -5.55 19.58
N GLY A 142 2.39 -6.80 19.18
CA GLY A 142 3.40 -7.82 18.91
C GLY A 142 4.16 -7.61 17.60
N LEU A 143 3.57 -6.91 16.63
CA LEU A 143 4.19 -6.64 15.33
C LEU A 143 5.27 -5.54 15.38
N GLY A 144 5.22 -4.65 16.37
CA GLY A 144 6.07 -3.46 16.44
C GLY A 144 5.79 -2.51 15.27
N GLU A 145 6.73 -2.42 14.33
CA GLU A 145 6.49 -1.70 13.07
C GLU A 145 5.75 -2.61 12.08
N GLY A 146 4.44 -2.45 12.01
CA GLY A 146 3.59 -3.25 11.14
C GLY A 146 2.16 -2.74 11.14
N ARG A 147 1.28 -3.41 10.39
CA ARG A 147 -0.14 -3.09 10.37
C ARG A 147 -1.01 -4.31 10.13
N ILE A 148 -2.24 -4.21 10.60
CA ILE A 148 -3.29 -5.20 10.36
C ILE A 148 -4.46 -4.46 9.73
N LEU A 149 -4.97 -4.98 8.60
CA LEU A 149 -6.15 -4.47 7.92
C LEU A 149 -7.17 -5.61 7.77
N VAL A 150 -8.35 -5.41 8.32
CA VAL A 150 -9.49 -6.31 8.16
C VAL A 150 -10.54 -5.58 7.32
N ARG A 151 -10.90 -6.15 6.17
CA ARG A 151 -11.85 -5.50 5.26
C ARG A 151 -12.74 -6.50 4.52
N PRO A 152 -14.00 -6.14 4.24
CA PRO A 152 -14.86 -6.98 3.41
C PRO A 152 -14.35 -7.03 1.96
N SER A 153 -14.53 -8.18 1.30
CA SER A 153 -14.36 -8.28 -0.16
C SER A 153 -15.51 -7.54 -0.86
N GLY A 154 -15.22 -6.81 -1.92
CA GLY A 154 -16.25 -6.14 -2.71
C GLY A 154 -17.23 -7.12 -3.39
N THR A 155 -16.71 -8.24 -3.87
CA THR A 155 -17.42 -9.17 -4.76
C THR A 155 -17.75 -10.53 -4.14
N GLU A 156 -17.04 -10.96 -3.11
CA GLU A 156 -17.11 -12.31 -2.54
C GLU A 156 -17.68 -12.29 -1.12
N PRO A 157 -18.31 -13.37 -0.63
CA PRO A 157 -18.81 -13.49 0.74
C PRO A 157 -17.66 -13.80 1.71
N LEU A 158 -16.68 -12.94 1.80
CA LEU A 158 -15.52 -13.10 2.67
C LEU A 158 -14.99 -11.76 3.19
N VAL A 159 -14.24 -11.86 4.27
CA VAL A 159 -13.44 -10.77 4.85
C VAL A 159 -11.96 -11.11 4.64
N ARG A 160 -11.19 -10.10 4.30
CA ARG A 160 -9.75 -10.20 4.09
C ARG A 160 -9.00 -9.65 5.29
N VAL A 161 -8.21 -10.51 5.91
CA VAL A 161 -7.28 -10.15 6.98
C VAL A 161 -5.90 -10.01 6.34
N MET A 162 -5.42 -8.78 6.20
CA MET A 162 -4.08 -8.48 5.71
C MET A 162 -3.20 -8.04 6.86
N VAL A 163 -2.07 -8.71 7.05
CA VAL A 163 -1.05 -8.35 8.03
C VAL A 163 0.29 -8.14 7.34
N GLU A 164 1.00 -7.12 7.77
CA GLU A 164 2.26 -6.69 7.20
C GLU A 164 3.20 -6.21 8.30
N GLY A 165 4.47 -6.59 8.22
CA GLY A 165 5.49 -6.25 9.21
C GLY A 165 6.88 -6.68 8.79
N LYS A 166 7.90 -6.35 9.58
CA LYS A 166 9.30 -6.68 9.26
C LYS A 166 9.64 -8.15 9.45
N ASP A 167 9.04 -8.78 10.45
CA ASP A 167 9.31 -10.20 10.78
C ASP A 167 8.20 -11.09 10.22
N LYS A 168 8.60 -12.04 9.38
CA LYS A 168 7.68 -12.93 8.67
C LYS A 168 6.88 -13.83 9.61
N ASP A 169 7.50 -14.32 10.68
CA ASP A 169 6.84 -15.27 11.59
C ASP A 169 5.81 -14.54 12.45
N SER A 170 6.13 -13.33 12.90
CA SER A 170 5.19 -12.46 13.62
C SER A 170 3.99 -12.07 12.76
N VAL A 171 4.23 -11.76 11.47
CA VAL A 171 3.17 -11.44 10.50
C VAL A 171 2.24 -12.64 10.31
N TYR A 172 2.78 -13.85 10.18
CA TYR A 172 1.99 -15.07 10.02
C TYR A 172 1.13 -15.35 11.25
N LYS A 173 1.74 -15.33 12.44
CA LYS A 173 1.03 -15.56 13.72
C LYS A 173 -0.10 -14.57 13.95
N ALA A 174 0.15 -13.30 13.71
CA ALA A 174 -0.86 -12.25 13.86
C ALA A 174 -2.02 -12.42 12.86
N ALA A 175 -1.73 -12.82 11.62
CA ALA A 175 -2.76 -13.06 10.62
C ALA A 175 -3.66 -14.24 11.00
N GLU A 176 -3.08 -15.35 11.47
CA GLU A 176 -3.83 -16.51 11.94
C GLU A 176 -4.65 -16.20 13.19
N ALA A 177 -4.08 -15.46 14.15
CA ALA A 177 -4.79 -15.10 15.37
C ALA A 177 -6.05 -14.25 15.08
N VAL A 178 -5.93 -13.21 14.24
CA VAL A 178 -7.07 -12.37 13.88
C VAL A 178 -8.10 -13.14 13.05
N ALA A 179 -7.66 -13.96 12.08
CA ALA A 179 -8.54 -14.80 11.28
C ALA A 179 -9.30 -15.80 12.15
N GLY A 180 -8.63 -16.45 13.10
CA GLY A 180 -9.24 -17.39 14.04
C GLY A 180 -10.30 -16.75 14.96
N VAL A 181 -10.10 -15.50 15.39
CA VAL A 181 -11.13 -14.76 16.13
C VAL A 181 -12.36 -14.53 15.25
N ILE A 182 -12.16 -14.11 13.97
CA ILE A 182 -13.28 -13.92 13.04
C ILE A 182 -14.05 -15.25 12.86
N GLU A 183 -13.36 -16.35 12.65
CA GLU A 183 -13.96 -17.68 12.49
C GLU A 183 -14.74 -18.12 13.76
N SER A 184 -14.25 -17.78 14.94
CA SER A 184 -14.87 -18.19 16.22
C SER A 184 -16.17 -17.45 16.55
N ILE A 185 -16.44 -16.31 15.90
CA ILE A 185 -17.65 -15.50 16.12
C ILE A 185 -18.69 -15.64 15.00
N LEU A 186 -18.47 -16.56 14.06
CA LEU A 186 -19.41 -16.91 12.98
C LEU A 186 -20.40 -17.95 13.44
#